data_48d5ad38b36793a82ca31bd98ad6b4da
#
_entry.id   48d5ad38b36793a82ca31bd98ad6b4da
#
_cell.length_a   1.000
_cell.length_b   1.000
_cell.length_c   1.000
_cell.angle_alpha   90.00
_cell.angle_beta   90.00
_cell.angle_gamma   90.00
#
_symmetry.space_group_name_H-M   'P 1'
#
loop_
_entity.id
_entity.type
_entity.pdbx_description
1 polymer ?
#
loop_
_entity_poly.entity_id
_entity_poly.type
_entity_poly.pdbx_seq_one_letter_code
_entity_poly.pdbx_strand_id
1 'polypeptide(L)'
;MIQKKKYTLMSVLLFFCLFFSLSGLVSAEWRTEDGATAYYRNGQKVTGLKTISKKRYLFDSTGRLITNQVTRYNNKLYVSRADGSLITGWTKYKKKNYYAASSGALKTGLCKRSGNYYYFDPANGAMIKKNWVTIGKSTYYFASNGKAVRSKIATINKNKYYFNSKGVVQKGLQRIGKYYYVFGASTGKMLYGSVKYGKFYYYLNKKTGRAITNAWKTMNGTRYHYNSMGRRQTGWLVLGSKKYYLDPARQGAMTVGTKKINGKTYTFGKSGYVTYNSSGNIVIQVNRKKCVVTIYDNGVPIKAMACSVGRSGHETPVGTFTIKDHLTWAMLDGPSIGQYSSHFLPEYLFHSVPMHVTNRNPYKVEANDYNNLGKPASAGCIRLCIADAKWIYYNVPIGSTVVISDNAPTPLGKPTVAKMPKRSVGADPTDDFKNPAGYDVALKN
;
A
#
# COMPACT_ATOMS: atom_id res chain seq x y z
N MET A 1 -65.17 -40.13 89.79
CA MET A 1 -65.10 -41.61 89.91
C MET A 1 -63.91 -42.05 89.09
N ILE A 2 -62.84 -42.35 89.67
CA ILE A 2 -62.18 -43.66 89.80
C ILE A 2 -61.26 -44.02 88.60
N GLN A 3 -60.03 -43.95 88.89
CA GLN A 3 -59.00 -44.97 88.89
C GLN A 3 -58.33 -45.43 87.57
N LYS A 4 -56.98 -45.30 87.66
CA LYS A 4 -55.92 -46.28 87.33
C LYS A 4 -55.72 -46.56 85.83
N LYS A 5 -54.49 -46.35 85.26
CA LYS A 5 -53.29 -47.19 85.66
C LYS A 5 -52.02 -46.50 85.14
N LYS A 6 -51.11 -46.37 86.07
CA LYS A 6 -49.68 -46.40 85.84
C LYS A 6 -49.30 -47.75 85.24
N TYR A 7 -48.33 -47.72 84.41
CA TYR A 7 -47.41 -48.72 83.85
C TYR A 7 -47.38 -48.61 82.31
N THR A 8 -46.40 -47.96 81.79
CA THR A 8 -45.60 -48.29 80.61
C THR A 8 -44.75 -47.07 80.21
N LEU A 9 -43.90 -46.60 81.12
CA LEU A 9 -42.97 -45.51 80.86
C LEU A 9 -41.52 -45.95 81.12
N MET A 10 -41.18 -47.21 80.86
CA MET A 10 -39.83 -47.71 81.09
C MET A 10 -39.25 -48.56 79.97
N SER A 11 -40.00 -48.77 78.85
CA SER A 11 -39.51 -49.54 77.71
C SER A 11 -39.25 -48.70 76.46
N VAL A 12 -39.53 -47.38 76.46
CA VAL A 12 -39.31 -46.50 75.30
C VAL A 12 -38.01 -45.69 75.46
N LEU A 13 -37.40 -45.67 76.68
CA LEU A 13 -36.15 -44.91 76.87
C LEU A 13 -34.87 -45.71 76.56
N LEU A 14 -34.95 -46.99 76.22
CA LEU A 14 -33.79 -47.84 75.89
C LEU A 14 -33.63 -48.06 74.36
N PHE A 15 -34.62 -47.67 73.55
CA PHE A 15 -34.51 -47.79 72.08
C PHE A 15 -34.18 -46.47 71.40
N PHE A 16 -34.07 -45.32 72.09
CA PHE A 16 -33.72 -44.01 71.54
C PHE A 16 -32.23 -43.64 71.71
N CYS A 17 -31.45 -44.49 72.42
CA CYS A 17 -30.01 -44.24 72.58
C CYS A 17 -29.11 -45.03 71.62
N LEU A 18 -29.66 -45.75 70.63
CA LEU A 18 -28.85 -46.54 69.69
C LEU A 18 -28.88 -45.97 68.20
N PHE A 19 -29.50 -44.83 67.96
CA PHE A 19 -29.45 -44.13 66.63
C PHE A 19 -28.70 -42.80 66.68
N PHE A 20 -27.91 -42.51 67.70
CA PHE A 20 -27.02 -41.38 67.76
C PHE A 20 -25.56 -41.86 67.70
N SER A 21 -25.23 -42.47 66.59
CA SER A 21 -23.82 -42.66 66.28
C SER A 21 -23.60 -42.92 64.79
N LEU A 22 -22.73 -42.21 64.31
CA LEU A 22 -22.07 -42.23 63.04
C LEU A 22 -22.63 -41.24 61.97
N SER A 23 -22.94 -40.04 62.28
CA SER A 23 -22.42 -38.96 61.51
C SER A 23 -20.93 -38.92 61.84
N GLY A 24 -20.13 -39.75 61.17
CA GLY A 24 -18.67 -39.66 61.24
C GLY A 24 -18.30 -38.23 60.84
N LEU A 25 -17.89 -37.43 61.81
CA LEU A 25 -17.29 -36.12 61.56
C LEU A 25 -16.20 -36.35 60.50
N VAL A 26 -16.44 -35.88 59.33
CA VAL A 26 -15.42 -35.89 58.28
C VAL A 26 -14.25 -35.11 58.84
N SER A 27 -13.35 -35.81 59.55
CA SER A 27 -12.13 -35.21 60.08
C SER A 27 -11.24 -34.86 58.87
N ALA A 28 -11.05 -33.57 58.69
CA ALA A 28 -10.21 -33.08 57.63
C ALA A 28 -9.24 -32.06 58.21
N GLU A 29 -7.93 -32.37 58.19
CA GLU A 29 -6.92 -31.57 58.86
C GLU A 29 -5.56 -31.56 58.15
N TRP A 30 -4.81 -30.46 58.34
CA TRP A 30 -3.41 -30.37 57.98
C TRP A 30 -2.52 -30.94 59.06
N ARG A 31 -1.55 -31.78 58.66
CA ARG A 31 -0.53 -32.30 59.54
C ARG A 31 0.86 -32.10 58.96
N THR A 32 1.85 -31.91 59.84
CA THR A 32 3.27 -31.89 59.43
C THR A 32 3.92 -33.10 60.05
N GLU A 33 4.47 -33.97 59.23
CA GLU A 33 5.13 -35.22 59.62
C GLU A 33 6.45 -35.29 58.86
N ASP A 34 7.53 -35.62 59.56
CA ASP A 34 8.90 -35.70 58.96
C ASP A 34 9.31 -34.50 58.13
N GLY A 35 8.93 -33.29 58.57
CA GLY A 35 9.22 -32.03 57.87
C GLY A 35 8.40 -31.78 56.58
N ALA A 36 7.44 -32.67 56.31
CA ALA A 36 6.53 -32.52 55.16
C ALA A 36 5.09 -32.27 55.59
N THR A 37 4.38 -31.37 54.96
CA THR A 37 2.96 -31.08 55.19
C THR A 37 2.10 -32.05 54.38
N ALA A 38 1.07 -32.61 54.99
CA ALA A 38 0.05 -33.45 54.38
C ALA A 38 -1.35 -32.99 54.79
N TYR A 39 -2.35 -33.31 54.01
CA TYR A 39 -3.75 -33.10 54.34
C TYR A 39 -4.45 -34.45 54.47
N TYR A 40 -5.11 -34.62 55.56
CA TYR A 40 -5.84 -35.84 55.87
C TYR A 40 -7.33 -35.64 55.69
N ARG A 41 -8.01 -36.64 55.19
CA ARG A 41 -9.46 -36.67 55.08
C ARG A 41 -9.92 -38.08 55.49
N ASN A 42 -10.74 -38.19 56.55
CA ASN A 42 -11.15 -39.47 57.12
C ASN A 42 -9.96 -40.36 57.49
N GLY A 43 -8.92 -39.79 58.08
CA GLY A 43 -7.73 -40.49 58.48
C GLY A 43 -6.74 -40.90 57.39
N GLN A 44 -7.05 -40.61 56.12
CA GLN A 44 -6.17 -40.96 55.00
C GLN A 44 -5.53 -39.69 54.35
N LYS A 45 -4.25 -39.82 54.00
CA LYS A 45 -3.54 -38.76 53.23
C LYS A 45 -4.19 -38.59 51.87
N VAL A 46 -4.48 -37.34 51.49
CA VAL A 46 -4.93 -37.03 50.12
C VAL A 46 -3.74 -36.95 49.18
N THR A 47 -3.91 -37.39 47.94
CA THR A 47 -2.89 -37.33 46.88
C THR A 47 -3.42 -36.58 45.66
N GLY A 48 -2.52 -36.09 44.84
CA GLY A 48 -2.87 -35.39 43.59
C GLY A 48 -3.48 -34.01 43.82
N LEU A 49 -4.31 -33.54 42.86
CA LEU A 49 -4.91 -32.21 42.89
C LEU A 49 -6.15 -32.15 43.76
N LYS A 50 -6.15 -31.28 44.77
CA LYS A 50 -7.27 -31.12 45.71
C LYS A 50 -7.66 -29.65 45.88
N THR A 51 -8.94 -29.42 46.18
CA THR A 51 -9.46 -28.11 46.58
C THR A 51 -9.77 -28.16 48.06
N ILE A 52 -9.13 -27.31 48.83
CA ILE A 52 -9.28 -27.22 50.29
C ILE A 52 -9.51 -25.73 50.61
N SER A 53 -10.60 -25.42 51.31
CA SER A 53 -10.99 -24.05 51.68
C SER A 53 -10.88 -23.06 50.52
N LYS A 54 -11.48 -23.38 49.36
CA LYS A 54 -11.49 -22.60 48.12
C LYS A 54 -10.12 -22.40 47.45
N LYS A 55 -9.02 -22.90 48.01
CA LYS A 55 -7.68 -22.92 47.41
C LYS A 55 -7.39 -24.27 46.80
N ARG A 56 -6.56 -24.32 45.76
CA ARG A 56 -6.10 -25.58 45.17
C ARG A 56 -4.70 -25.91 45.61
N TYR A 57 -4.45 -27.19 45.84
CA TYR A 57 -3.19 -27.73 46.27
C TYR A 57 -2.84 -28.96 45.44
N LEU A 58 -1.58 -29.26 45.32
CA LEU A 58 -1.09 -30.46 44.67
C LEU A 58 -0.25 -31.26 45.68
N PHE A 59 -0.60 -32.52 45.84
CA PHE A 59 0.11 -33.49 46.69
C PHE A 59 0.77 -34.54 45.78
N ASP A 60 1.92 -35.03 46.18
CA ASP A 60 2.59 -36.13 45.49
C ASP A 60 1.89 -37.48 45.72
N SER A 61 2.46 -38.57 45.19
CA SER A 61 1.90 -39.92 45.35
C SER A 61 1.93 -40.45 46.78
N THR A 62 2.78 -39.87 47.65
CA THR A 62 2.88 -40.22 49.06
C THR A 62 2.02 -39.32 49.93
N GLY A 63 1.28 -38.36 49.37
CA GLY A 63 0.45 -37.40 50.10
C GLY A 63 1.19 -36.18 50.62
N ARG A 64 2.46 -35.95 50.27
CA ARG A 64 3.21 -34.75 50.67
C ARG A 64 2.78 -33.54 49.84
N LEU A 65 2.55 -32.41 50.50
CA LEU A 65 2.21 -31.16 49.84
C LEU A 65 3.38 -30.65 49.01
N ILE A 66 3.12 -30.37 47.72
CA ILE A 66 4.09 -29.76 46.80
C ILE A 66 4.11 -28.25 47.02
N THR A 67 5.25 -27.71 47.45
CA THR A 67 5.41 -26.30 47.79
C THR A 67 6.53 -25.64 46.92
N ASN A 68 6.42 -24.34 46.69
CA ASN A 68 7.48 -23.45 46.17
C ASN A 68 8.19 -23.94 44.89
N GLN A 69 7.46 -24.61 43.97
CA GLN A 69 8.04 -25.13 42.72
C GLN A 69 7.06 -25.15 41.54
N VAL A 70 7.61 -25.38 40.34
CA VAL A 70 6.85 -25.71 39.14
C VAL A 70 6.84 -27.22 39.00
N THR A 71 5.66 -27.81 38.95
CA THR A 71 5.49 -29.27 38.91
C THR A 71 4.63 -29.67 37.72
N ARG A 72 5.00 -30.78 37.08
CA ARG A 72 4.15 -31.43 36.06
C ARG A 72 3.32 -32.53 36.71
N TYR A 73 2.01 -32.43 36.53
CA TYR A 73 1.06 -33.43 36.99
C TYR A 73 -0.01 -33.65 35.91
N ASN A 74 -0.28 -34.89 35.55
CA ASN A 74 -1.22 -35.27 34.48
C ASN A 74 -1.04 -34.44 33.22
N ASN A 75 0.19 -34.37 32.70
CA ASN A 75 0.60 -33.60 31.50
C ASN A 75 0.35 -32.08 31.55
N LYS A 76 0.00 -31.52 32.70
CA LYS A 76 -0.18 -30.09 32.92
C LYS A 76 0.89 -29.56 33.88
N LEU A 77 1.27 -28.30 33.72
CA LEU A 77 2.18 -27.62 34.64
C LEU A 77 1.38 -26.84 35.68
N TYR A 78 1.88 -26.82 36.88
CA TYR A 78 1.35 -26.07 38.01
C TYR A 78 2.47 -25.33 38.73
N VAL A 79 2.16 -24.23 39.37
CA VAL A 79 3.10 -23.53 40.27
C VAL A 79 2.45 -23.51 41.66
N SER A 80 3.12 -24.10 42.62
CA SER A 80 2.77 -24.00 44.05
C SER A 80 3.55 -22.86 44.71
N ARG A 81 2.89 -22.09 45.56
CA ARG A 81 3.50 -21.08 46.43
C ARG A 81 4.20 -21.76 47.64
N ALA A 82 4.82 -20.96 48.50
CA ALA A 82 5.42 -21.45 49.71
C ALA A 82 4.39 -22.11 50.64
N ASP A 83 3.15 -21.62 50.69
CA ASP A 83 2.02 -22.18 51.41
C ASP A 83 1.38 -23.40 50.70
N GLY A 84 1.95 -23.87 49.59
CA GLY A 84 1.44 -24.98 48.80
C GLY A 84 0.27 -24.62 47.90
N SER A 85 -0.36 -23.45 48.04
CA SER A 85 -1.49 -23.05 47.20
C SER A 85 -1.05 -22.86 45.77
N LEU A 86 -1.83 -23.36 44.79
CA LEU A 86 -1.55 -23.19 43.39
C LEU A 86 -1.88 -21.77 42.95
N ILE A 87 -1.06 -21.22 42.05
CA ILE A 87 -1.35 -19.92 41.41
C ILE A 87 -2.56 -20.04 40.48
N THR A 88 -3.32 -18.96 40.36
CA THR A 88 -4.39 -18.79 39.37
C THR A 88 -4.29 -17.40 38.70
N GLY A 89 -4.83 -17.26 37.49
CA GLY A 89 -4.78 -16.01 36.74
C GLY A 89 -3.35 -15.56 36.41
N TRP A 90 -3.17 -14.25 36.21
CA TRP A 90 -1.86 -13.64 36.01
C TRP A 90 -1.09 -13.59 37.33
N THR A 91 0.08 -14.22 37.37
CA THR A 91 0.89 -14.30 38.58
C THR A 91 2.38 -14.16 38.23
N LYS A 92 3.11 -13.42 39.06
CA LYS A 92 4.57 -13.40 39.07
C LYS A 92 5.07 -14.37 40.16
N TYR A 93 5.94 -15.27 39.75
CA TYR A 93 6.56 -16.22 40.66
C TYR A 93 8.04 -16.38 40.32
N LYS A 94 8.95 -16.30 41.32
CA LYS A 94 10.42 -16.34 41.13
C LYS A 94 10.90 -15.51 39.93
N LYS A 95 10.52 -14.22 39.88
CA LYS A 95 10.86 -13.23 38.79
C LYS A 95 10.26 -13.56 37.42
N LYS A 96 9.57 -14.69 37.20
CA LYS A 96 8.91 -15.06 35.94
C LYS A 96 7.39 -14.77 35.99
N ASN A 97 6.78 -14.52 34.85
CA ASN A 97 5.34 -14.31 34.74
C ASN A 97 4.67 -15.56 34.20
N TYR A 98 3.53 -15.89 34.74
CA TYR A 98 2.72 -17.06 34.39
C TYR A 98 1.26 -16.65 34.19
N TYR A 99 0.52 -17.46 33.48
CA TYR A 99 -0.93 -17.40 33.46
C TYR A 99 -1.50 -18.79 33.70
N ALA A 100 -2.23 -18.94 34.78
CA ALA A 100 -2.89 -20.19 35.15
C ALA A 100 -4.41 -20.08 34.93
N ALA A 101 -5.04 -21.16 34.53
CA ALA A 101 -6.48 -21.30 34.54
C ALA A 101 -7.03 -21.30 35.98
N SER A 102 -8.36 -21.18 36.14
CA SER A 102 -9.02 -21.36 37.46
C SER A 102 -8.73 -22.73 38.11
N SER A 103 -8.39 -23.74 37.32
CA SER A 103 -7.94 -25.03 37.76
C SER A 103 -6.50 -25.04 38.32
N GLY A 104 -5.76 -23.94 38.29
CA GLY A 104 -4.35 -23.86 38.62
C GLY A 104 -3.41 -24.32 37.49
N ALA A 105 -3.93 -24.96 36.44
CA ALA A 105 -3.11 -25.39 35.31
C ALA A 105 -2.55 -24.21 34.54
N LEU A 106 -1.23 -24.18 34.32
CA LEU A 106 -0.56 -23.15 33.57
C LEU A 106 -0.96 -23.23 32.08
N LYS A 107 -1.11 -22.07 31.46
CA LYS A 107 -1.16 -21.99 30.02
C LYS A 107 0.25 -22.12 29.44
N THR A 108 0.36 -22.86 28.34
CA THR A 108 1.60 -23.07 27.58
C THR A 108 1.36 -22.78 26.12
N GLY A 109 2.41 -22.50 25.34
CA GLY A 109 2.31 -22.16 23.92
C GLY A 109 1.70 -20.79 23.66
N LEU A 110 1.19 -20.59 22.45
CA LEU A 110 0.56 -19.33 22.01
C LEU A 110 -0.84 -19.20 22.63
N CYS A 111 -1.07 -18.11 23.32
CA CYS A 111 -2.32 -17.85 24.03
C CYS A 111 -2.83 -16.44 23.75
N LYS A 112 -4.11 -16.30 23.36
CA LYS A 112 -4.77 -15.00 23.20
C LYS A 112 -5.52 -14.65 24.49
N ARG A 113 -5.25 -13.46 25.06
CA ARG A 113 -5.90 -12.92 26.26
C ARG A 113 -6.18 -11.43 26.11
N SER A 114 -7.40 -11.00 26.42
CA SER A 114 -7.82 -9.59 26.31
C SER A 114 -7.33 -8.94 25.01
N GLY A 115 -7.58 -9.64 23.89
CA GLY A 115 -7.20 -9.16 22.56
C GLY A 115 -5.71 -9.21 22.21
N ASN A 116 -4.80 -9.58 23.12
CA ASN A 116 -3.36 -9.68 22.89
C ASN A 116 -2.91 -11.14 22.82
N TYR A 117 -1.81 -11.39 22.08
CA TYR A 117 -1.17 -12.71 22.04
C TYR A 117 0.03 -12.71 22.98
N TYR A 118 0.21 -13.82 23.69
CA TYR A 118 1.32 -14.13 24.59
C TYR A 118 1.84 -15.51 24.26
N TYR A 119 3.08 -15.78 24.59
CA TYR A 119 3.64 -17.11 24.48
C TYR A 119 4.22 -17.54 25.83
N PHE A 120 3.83 -18.73 26.26
CA PHE A 120 4.30 -19.37 27.48
C PHE A 120 5.13 -20.59 27.11
N ASP A 121 6.32 -20.68 27.66
CA ASP A 121 7.26 -21.77 27.38
C ASP A 121 6.59 -23.14 27.71
N PRO A 122 6.51 -24.07 26.75
CA PRO A 122 5.91 -25.38 26.97
C PRO A 122 6.63 -26.23 28.04
N ALA A 123 7.91 -25.98 28.24
CA ALA A 123 8.71 -26.72 29.19
C ALA A 123 8.42 -26.32 30.64
N ASN A 124 8.19 -25.04 30.92
CA ASN A 124 8.09 -24.53 32.28
C ASN A 124 6.94 -23.55 32.52
N GLY A 125 6.14 -23.21 31.52
CA GLY A 125 4.99 -22.33 31.61
C GLY A 125 5.32 -20.82 31.74
N ALA A 126 6.59 -20.43 31.71
CA ALA A 126 6.98 -19.03 31.88
C ALA A 126 6.67 -18.19 30.64
N MET A 127 6.16 -16.97 30.85
CA MET A 127 5.88 -16.04 29.74
C MET A 127 7.15 -15.56 29.07
N ILE A 128 7.23 -15.69 27.76
CA ILE A 128 8.33 -15.20 26.94
C ILE A 128 8.23 -13.69 26.78
N LYS A 129 9.36 -13.00 26.93
CA LYS A 129 9.51 -11.54 26.77
C LYS A 129 10.80 -11.20 26.02
N LYS A 130 10.79 -10.06 25.28
CA LYS A 130 11.94 -9.55 24.52
C LYS A 130 12.61 -10.63 23.65
N ASN A 131 11.79 -11.54 23.08
CA ASN A 131 12.33 -12.68 22.34
C ASN A 131 11.47 -13.06 21.14
N TRP A 132 12.13 -13.71 20.19
CA TRP A 132 11.51 -14.30 19.02
C TRP A 132 11.02 -15.71 19.34
N VAL A 133 9.87 -16.08 18.76
CA VAL A 133 9.33 -17.45 18.83
C VAL A 133 8.81 -17.83 17.46
N THR A 134 9.22 -19.00 16.97
CA THR A 134 8.71 -19.58 15.73
C THR A 134 7.80 -20.76 16.08
N ILE A 135 6.59 -20.73 15.52
CA ILE A 135 5.56 -21.77 15.73
C ILE A 135 5.14 -22.24 14.33
N GLY A 136 5.54 -23.42 13.94
CA GLY A 136 5.40 -23.89 12.56
C GLY A 136 6.08 -22.92 11.59
N LYS A 137 5.33 -22.41 10.63
CA LYS A 137 5.83 -21.43 9.63
C LYS A 137 5.72 -19.97 10.07
N SER A 138 5.22 -19.69 11.27
CA SER A 138 4.91 -18.34 11.77
C SER A 138 5.94 -17.91 12.82
N THR A 139 6.57 -16.76 12.61
CA THR A 139 7.52 -16.16 13.56
C THR A 139 6.91 -14.92 14.21
N TYR A 140 7.03 -14.84 15.51
CA TYR A 140 6.51 -13.77 16.37
C TYR A 140 7.64 -13.10 17.14
N TYR A 141 7.43 -11.87 17.57
CA TYR A 141 8.26 -11.21 18.56
C TYR A 141 7.41 -10.75 19.74
N PHE A 142 7.79 -11.16 20.94
CA PHE A 142 7.13 -10.77 22.19
C PHE A 142 7.91 -9.63 22.85
N ALA A 143 7.24 -8.50 23.07
CA ALA A 143 7.84 -7.30 23.64
C ALA A 143 8.18 -7.47 25.14
N SER A 144 8.72 -6.43 25.78
CA SER A 144 9.07 -6.45 27.21
C SER A 144 7.91 -6.73 28.14
N ASN A 145 6.69 -6.38 27.74
CA ASN A 145 5.45 -6.69 28.47
C ASN A 145 4.87 -8.08 28.15
N GLY A 146 5.55 -8.89 27.32
CA GLY A 146 5.12 -10.22 26.90
C GLY A 146 4.06 -10.25 25.80
N LYS A 147 3.56 -9.09 25.35
CA LYS A 147 2.60 -9.03 24.26
C LYS A 147 3.31 -9.21 22.91
N ALA A 148 2.72 -9.97 21.99
CA ALA A 148 3.20 -10.04 20.62
C ALA A 148 3.09 -8.67 19.95
N VAL A 149 4.15 -8.24 19.26
CA VAL A 149 4.13 -7.07 18.38
C VAL A 149 3.23 -7.40 17.20
N ARG A 150 2.31 -6.49 16.83
CA ARG A 150 1.35 -6.73 15.74
C ARG A 150 0.89 -5.43 15.07
N SER A 151 0.34 -5.55 13.85
CA SER A 151 -0.27 -4.46 13.06
C SER A 151 0.65 -3.26 12.87
N LYS A 152 1.98 -3.44 12.85
CA LYS A 152 2.93 -2.33 12.71
C LYS A 152 4.31 -2.76 12.21
N ILE A 153 5.05 -1.78 11.73
CA ILE A 153 6.50 -1.89 11.58
C ILE A 153 7.14 -1.61 12.94
N ALA A 154 8.00 -2.50 13.40
CA ALA A 154 8.74 -2.35 14.65
C ALA A 154 10.25 -2.53 14.44
N THR A 155 11.05 -1.77 15.19
CA THR A 155 12.50 -1.90 15.22
C THR A 155 12.91 -2.86 16.34
N ILE A 156 13.63 -3.91 15.97
CA ILE A 156 14.15 -4.91 16.89
C ILE A 156 15.62 -5.13 16.54
N ASN A 157 16.51 -4.92 17.50
CA ASN A 157 17.95 -5.03 17.30
C ASN A 157 18.43 -4.30 16.02
N LYS A 158 18.11 -2.99 15.92
CA LYS A 158 18.45 -2.09 14.79
C LYS A 158 17.82 -2.44 13.44
N ASN A 159 17.09 -3.55 13.30
CA ASN A 159 16.39 -3.95 12.06
C ASN A 159 14.89 -3.69 12.18
N LYS A 160 14.24 -3.31 11.07
CA LYS A 160 12.79 -3.12 11.02
C LYS A 160 12.10 -4.36 10.45
N TYR A 161 10.96 -4.70 11.05
CA TYR A 161 10.11 -5.84 10.67
C TYR A 161 8.65 -5.39 10.61
N TYR A 162 7.87 -5.98 9.75
CA TYR A 162 6.42 -5.76 9.73
C TYR A 162 5.69 -6.97 10.29
N PHE A 163 4.77 -6.71 11.21
CA PHE A 163 3.93 -7.71 11.85
C PHE A 163 2.47 -7.50 11.43
N ASN A 164 1.81 -8.55 10.96
CA ASN A 164 0.39 -8.50 10.64
C ASN A 164 -0.50 -8.42 11.90
N SER A 165 -1.84 -8.40 11.72
CA SER A 165 -2.80 -8.32 12.84
C SER A 165 -2.76 -9.51 13.79
N LYS A 166 -2.27 -10.67 13.33
CA LYS A 166 -2.05 -11.88 14.17
C LYS A 166 -0.69 -11.87 14.87
N GLY A 167 0.18 -10.87 14.61
CA GLY A 167 1.52 -10.77 15.18
C GLY A 167 2.58 -11.58 14.43
N VAL A 168 2.26 -12.11 13.25
CA VAL A 168 3.23 -12.88 12.45
C VAL A 168 4.08 -11.92 11.62
N VAL A 169 5.39 -12.10 11.64
CA VAL A 169 6.35 -11.38 10.79
C VAL A 169 6.01 -11.60 9.33
N GLN A 170 5.92 -10.52 8.59
CA GLN A 170 5.66 -10.55 7.16
C GLN A 170 6.97 -10.49 6.36
N LYS A 171 6.99 -11.18 5.23
CA LYS A 171 8.12 -11.31 4.31
C LYS A 171 7.72 -10.86 2.91
N GLY A 172 8.70 -10.55 2.06
CA GLY A 172 8.47 -10.18 0.68
C GLY A 172 7.86 -8.79 0.49
N LEU A 173 7.16 -8.59 -0.61
CA LEU A 173 6.49 -7.33 -0.93
C LEU A 173 5.24 -7.16 -0.08
N GLN A 174 5.16 -6.07 0.66
CA GLN A 174 4.03 -5.73 1.52
C GLN A 174 3.50 -4.33 1.19
N ARG A 175 2.18 -4.18 1.09
CA ARG A 175 1.52 -2.88 1.06
C ARG A 175 1.06 -2.54 2.48
N ILE A 176 1.57 -1.43 3.02
CA ILE A 176 1.23 -0.95 4.36
C ILE A 176 0.69 0.48 4.22
N GLY A 177 -0.61 0.63 4.40
CA GLY A 177 -1.32 1.84 4.01
C GLY A 177 -1.19 2.09 2.51
N LYS A 178 -0.75 3.29 2.12
CA LYS A 178 -0.55 3.66 0.71
C LYS A 178 0.84 3.32 0.16
N TYR A 179 1.75 2.78 0.97
CA TYR A 179 3.15 2.56 0.60
C TYR A 179 3.48 1.08 0.41
N TYR A 180 4.41 0.79 -0.49
CA TYR A 180 4.98 -0.53 -0.67
C TYR A 180 6.35 -0.64 0.00
N TYR A 181 6.63 -1.81 0.56
CA TYR A 181 7.88 -2.17 1.24
C TYR A 181 8.29 -3.58 0.81
N VAL A 182 9.58 -3.87 0.85
CA VAL A 182 10.07 -5.23 0.64
C VAL A 182 10.79 -5.69 1.90
N PHE A 183 10.42 -6.87 2.38
CA PHE A 183 11.06 -7.54 3.51
C PHE A 183 11.79 -8.80 3.02
N GLY A 184 12.95 -9.09 3.58
CA GLY A 184 13.75 -10.25 3.20
C GLY A 184 12.96 -11.56 3.26
N ALA A 185 13.06 -12.38 2.23
CA ALA A 185 12.28 -13.62 2.10
C ALA A 185 12.60 -14.65 3.21
N SER A 186 13.85 -14.74 3.64
CA SER A 186 14.29 -15.61 4.75
C SER A 186 14.16 -14.90 6.10
N THR A 187 14.65 -13.66 6.19
CA THR A 187 14.85 -12.97 7.48
C THR A 187 13.66 -12.14 7.94
N GLY A 188 12.76 -11.71 7.05
CA GLY A 188 11.71 -10.73 7.35
C GLY A 188 12.22 -9.31 7.63
N LYS A 189 13.52 -9.03 7.52
CA LYS A 189 14.08 -7.69 7.72
C LYS A 189 13.66 -6.76 6.59
N MET A 190 13.31 -5.52 6.89
CA MET A 190 13.04 -4.48 5.89
C MET A 190 14.28 -4.24 5.03
N LEU A 191 14.09 -4.18 3.72
CA LEU A 191 15.15 -3.91 2.75
C LEU A 191 15.16 -2.45 2.35
N TYR A 192 16.29 -1.99 1.79
CA TYR A 192 16.55 -0.60 1.40
C TYR A 192 17.35 -0.55 0.09
N GLY A 193 17.27 0.58 -0.62
CA GLY A 193 18.01 0.80 -1.86
C GLY A 193 17.45 0.02 -3.04
N SER A 194 18.30 -0.38 -3.99
CA SER A 194 17.91 -1.17 -5.15
C SER A 194 17.78 -2.65 -4.76
N VAL A 195 16.60 -3.23 -4.97
CA VAL A 195 16.28 -4.61 -4.55
C VAL A 195 15.60 -5.35 -5.67
N LYS A 196 16.03 -6.60 -5.93
CA LYS A 196 15.30 -7.56 -6.76
C LYS A 196 14.42 -8.42 -5.87
N TYR A 197 13.11 -8.48 -6.18
CA TYR A 197 12.18 -9.39 -5.54
C TYR A 197 11.29 -10.08 -6.58
N GLY A 198 11.37 -11.39 -6.64
CA GLY A 198 10.83 -12.16 -7.76
C GLY A 198 11.48 -11.72 -9.07
N LYS A 199 10.69 -11.50 -10.11
CA LYS A 199 11.18 -11.03 -11.42
C LYS A 199 11.30 -9.51 -11.53
N PHE A 200 10.93 -8.74 -10.49
CA PHE A 200 10.87 -7.28 -10.52
C PHE A 200 11.98 -6.63 -9.71
N TYR A 201 12.39 -5.44 -10.14
CA TYR A 201 13.29 -4.56 -9.40
C TYR A 201 12.49 -3.44 -8.74
N TYR A 202 12.91 -3.05 -7.53
CA TYR A 202 12.34 -1.97 -6.73
C TYR A 202 13.45 -1.02 -6.29
N TYR A 203 13.13 0.22 -6.06
CA TYR A 203 14.01 1.13 -5.33
C TYR A 203 13.32 1.57 -4.04
N LEU A 204 13.91 1.20 -2.92
CA LEU A 204 13.42 1.45 -1.59
C LEU A 204 14.17 2.62 -0.98
N ASN A 205 13.47 3.63 -0.50
CA ASN A 205 14.08 4.81 0.12
C ASN A 205 14.98 4.39 1.29
N LYS A 206 16.24 4.85 1.30
CA LYS A 206 17.26 4.43 2.28
C LYS A 206 16.90 4.77 3.74
N LYS A 207 16.10 5.82 3.98
CA LYS A 207 15.67 6.23 5.33
C LYS A 207 14.37 5.55 5.76
N THR A 208 13.39 5.45 4.87
CA THR A 208 12.03 5.01 5.22
C THR A 208 11.72 3.57 4.82
N GLY A 209 12.46 2.97 3.90
CA GLY A 209 12.16 1.66 3.29
C GLY A 209 11.00 1.67 2.31
N ARG A 210 10.35 2.82 2.05
CA ARG A 210 9.24 2.94 1.12
C ARG A 210 9.72 2.78 -0.31
N ALA A 211 9.03 1.97 -1.11
CA ALA A 211 9.28 1.92 -2.54
C ALA A 211 8.91 3.26 -3.19
N ILE A 212 9.72 3.74 -4.12
CA ILE A 212 9.31 4.85 -4.99
C ILE A 212 8.28 4.33 -5.98
N THR A 213 7.28 5.14 -6.28
CA THR A 213 6.17 4.79 -7.17
C THR A 213 5.89 5.94 -8.13
N ASN A 214 5.46 5.64 -9.37
CA ASN A 214 5.16 6.61 -10.43
C ASN A 214 6.25 7.69 -10.57
N ALA A 215 7.52 7.29 -10.51
CA ALA A 215 8.63 8.25 -10.45
C ALA A 215 9.90 7.72 -11.09
N TRP A 216 10.73 8.66 -11.52
CA TRP A 216 12.07 8.42 -11.99
C TRP A 216 13.06 8.32 -10.84
N LYS A 217 14.05 7.45 -11.00
CA LYS A 217 15.22 7.36 -10.10
C LYS A 217 16.49 7.24 -10.91
N THR A 218 17.45 8.12 -10.65
CA THR A 218 18.80 8.02 -11.19
C THR A 218 19.66 7.19 -10.24
N MET A 219 20.38 6.22 -10.80
CA MET A 219 21.34 5.37 -10.10
C MET A 219 22.56 5.21 -10.99
N ASN A 220 23.74 5.54 -10.51
CA ASN A 220 25.00 5.45 -11.24
C ASN A 220 24.89 6.06 -12.66
N GLY A 221 24.38 7.30 -12.76
CA GLY A 221 24.19 8.00 -14.03
C GLY A 221 23.03 7.51 -14.91
N THR A 222 22.42 6.39 -14.62
CA THR A 222 21.33 5.80 -15.41
C THR A 222 19.97 6.07 -14.76
N ARG A 223 18.98 6.49 -15.56
CA ARG A 223 17.62 6.74 -15.09
C ARG A 223 16.72 5.53 -15.31
N TYR A 224 15.87 5.27 -14.33
CA TYR A 224 14.89 4.20 -14.32
C TYR A 224 13.53 4.74 -13.89
N HIS A 225 12.45 4.24 -14.45
CA HIS A 225 11.09 4.59 -14.05
C HIS A 225 10.42 3.44 -13.29
N TYR A 226 9.65 3.78 -12.26
CA TYR A 226 8.93 2.82 -11.41
C TYR A 226 7.43 3.10 -11.49
N ASN A 227 6.62 2.06 -11.67
CA ASN A 227 5.16 2.18 -11.78
C ASN A 227 4.47 2.40 -10.42
N SER A 228 3.14 2.42 -10.41
CA SER A 228 2.31 2.64 -9.20
C SER A 228 2.53 1.59 -8.09
N MET A 229 3.01 0.39 -8.42
CA MET A 229 3.37 -0.65 -7.45
C MET A 229 4.85 -0.63 -7.06
N GLY A 230 5.61 0.36 -7.52
CA GLY A 230 7.05 0.48 -7.28
C GLY A 230 7.91 -0.51 -8.08
N ARG A 231 7.35 -1.17 -9.09
CA ARG A 231 8.10 -2.07 -9.98
C ARG A 231 8.82 -1.25 -11.05
N ARG A 232 10.10 -1.51 -11.26
CA ARG A 232 10.87 -0.93 -12.36
C ARG A 232 10.23 -1.36 -13.68
N GLN A 233 10.00 -0.39 -14.56
CA GLN A 233 9.37 -0.62 -15.86
C GLN A 233 10.40 -0.92 -16.94
N THR A 234 9.96 -1.60 -17.99
CA THR A 234 10.71 -1.91 -19.23
C THR A 234 9.81 -1.66 -20.43
N GLY A 235 10.42 -1.48 -21.61
CA GLY A 235 9.70 -1.22 -22.85
C GLY A 235 9.27 0.24 -22.99
N TRP A 236 8.26 0.47 -23.82
CA TRP A 236 7.75 1.82 -24.06
C TRP A 236 7.04 2.40 -22.83
N LEU A 237 7.32 3.66 -22.54
CA LEU A 237 6.67 4.44 -21.47
C LEU A 237 6.23 5.79 -22.06
N VAL A 238 4.95 6.11 -21.89
CA VAL A 238 4.39 7.41 -22.26
C VAL A 238 4.04 8.18 -20.99
N LEU A 239 4.57 9.40 -20.86
CA LEU A 239 4.29 10.31 -19.75
C LEU A 239 3.93 11.68 -20.35
N GLY A 240 2.66 12.05 -20.30
CA GLY A 240 2.14 13.20 -21.03
C GLY A 240 2.41 13.03 -22.53
N SER A 241 2.95 14.06 -23.17
CA SER A 241 3.34 14.03 -24.59
C SER A 241 4.67 13.32 -24.87
N LYS A 242 5.41 12.89 -23.82
CA LYS A 242 6.78 12.35 -23.95
C LYS A 242 6.76 10.84 -24.01
N LYS A 243 7.43 10.26 -25.01
CA LYS A 243 7.57 8.82 -25.21
C LYS A 243 9.01 8.39 -24.95
N TYR A 244 9.19 7.47 -24.02
CA TYR A 244 10.48 6.93 -23.60
C TYR A 244 10.58 5.46 -23.96
N TYR A 245 11.80 4.95 -24.08
CA TYR A 245 12.04 3.51 -24.12
C TYR A 245 12.95 3.09 -22.98
N LEU A 246 12.43 2.22 -22.15
CA LEU A 246 13.11 1.64 -20.99
C LEU A 246 13.67 0.28 -21.43
N ASP A 247 14.94 0.22 -21.74
CA ASP A 247 15.58 -0.91 -22.41
C ASP A 247 15.47 -2.22 -21.60
N PRO A 248 14.73 -3.22 -22.05
CA PRO A 248 14.61 -4.50 -21.35
C PRO A 248 15.96 -5.22 -21.19
N ALA A 249 16.84 -5.15 -22.21
CA ALA A 249 18.17 -5.77 -22.16
C ALA A 249 19.07 -5.12 -21.11
N ARG A 250 18.82 -3.85 -20.76
CA ARG A 250 19.52 -3.09 -19.73
C ARG A 250 18.67 -2.93 -18.47
N GLN A 251 17.79 -3.89 -18.20
CA GLN A 251 16.93 -3.93 -17.01
C GLN A 251 16.08 -2.67 -16.80
N GLY A 252 15.58 -2.07 -17.88
CA GLY A 252 14.73 -0.88 -17.81
C GLY A 252 15.50 0.44 -17.74
N ALA A 253 16.78 0.46 -18.11
CA ALA A 253 17.53 1.69 -18.26
C ALA A 253 16.88 2.59 -19.32
N MET A 254 16.71 3.89 -19.02
CA MET A 254 16.22 4.87 -19.96
C MET A 254 17.19 4.97 -21.15
N THR A 255 16.66 4.83 -22.34
CA THR A 255 17.43 4.94 -23.59
C THR A 255 17.70 6.41 -23.92
N VAL A 256 18.93 6.69 -24.38
CA VAL A 256 19.35 7.96 -24.97
C VAL A 256 20.13 7.67 -26.25
N GLY A 257 20.18 8.61 -27.18
CA GLY A 257 20.81 8.40 -28.50
C GLY A 257 19.95 7.51 -29.42
N THR A 258 20.54 6.94 -30.44
CA THR A 258 19.82 6.17 -31.46
C THR A 258 19.72 4.70 -31.10
N LYS A 259 18.54 4.11 -31.27
CA LYS A 259 18.28 2.69 -31.00
C LYS A 259 17.27 2.11 -31.98
N LYS A 260 17.58 0.94 -32.53
CA LYS A 260 16.65 0.13 -33.35
C LYS A 260 15.74 -0.70 -32.43
N ILE A 261 14.42 -0.56 -32.56
CA ILE A 261 13.40 -1.24 -31.76
C ILE A 261 12.35 -1.81 -32.72
N ASN A 262 12.17 -3.12 -32.70
CA ASN A 262 11.24 -3.83 -33.59
C ASN A 262 11.40 -3.43 -35.07
N GLY A 263 12.63 -3.41 -35.56
CA GLY A 263 12.95 -3.08 -36.95
C GLY A 263 13.01 -1.59 -37.28
N LYS A 264 12.45 -0.69 -36.43
CA LYS A 264 12.45 0.77 -36.62
C LYS A 264 13.52 1.46 -35.79
N THR A 265 14.18 2.45 -36.35
CA THR A 265 15.18 3.28 -35.67
C THR A 265 14.51 4.47 -35.00
N TYR A 266 14.85 4.70 -33.73
CA TYR A 266 14.37 5.84 -32.94
C TYR A 266 15.56 6.61 -32.38
N THR A 267 15.44 7.94 -32.35
CA THR A 267 16.41 8.81 -31.68
C THR A 267 15.80 9.35 -30.39
N PHE A 268 16.54 9.23 -29.31
CA PHE A 268 16.15 9.71 -27.98
C PHE A 268 17.09 10.84 -27.56
N GLY A 269 16.55 12.00 -27.24
CA GLY A 269 17.33 13.13 -26.76
C GLY A 269 18.03 12.84 -25.43
N LYS A 270 18.89 13.76 -24.98
CA LYS A 270 19.55 13.67 -23.66
C LYS A 270 18.57 13.50 -22.50
N SER A 271 17.34 14.00 -22.63
CA SER A 271 16.27 13.82 -21.65
C SER A 271 15.60 12.44 -21.71
N GLY A 272 15.95 11.59 -22.71
CA GLY A 272 15.52 10.20 -22.86
C GLY A 272 14.16 10.00 -23.51
N TYR A 273 13.46 11.03 -23.91
CA TYR A 273 12.25 10.86 -24.73
C TYR A 273 12.61 10.90 -26.22
N VAL A 274 11.77 10.26 -27.05
CA VAL A 274 11.93 10.26 -28.49
C VAL A 274 11.95 11.71 -28.98
N THR A 275 13.09 12.14 -29.49
CA THR A 275 13.18 13.36 -30.29
C THR A 275 12.91 12.95 -31.70
N TYR A 276 11.90 13.51 -32.27
CA TYR A 276 11.63 13.33 -33.67
C TYR A 276 12.71 14.11 -34.45
N ASN A 277 13.74 13.41 -34.91
CA ASN A 277 14.55 13.96 -36.00
C ASN A 277 13.77 13.62 -37.27
N SER A 278 13.06 14.58 -37.80
CA SER A 278 12.53 14.43 -39.14
C SER A 278 13.70 14.12 -40.07
N SER A 279 13.59 13.04 -40.82
CA SER A 279 14.55 12.74 -41.89
C SER A 279 14.40 13.69 -43.09
N GLY A 280 13.63 14.78 -42.92
CA GLY A 280 13.60 15.91 -43.84
C GLY A 280 12.28 16.19 -44.53
N ASN A 281 11.31 15.27 -44.61
CA ASN A 281 10.06 15.53 -45.32
C ASN A 281 8.83 15.37 -44.45
N ILE A 282 8.59 16.37 -43.59
CA ILE A 282 7.36 16.45 -42.80
C ILE A 282 6.23 17.03 -43.65
N VAL A 283 5.12 16.32 -43.70
CA VAL A 283 3.86 16.80 -44.31
C VAL A 283 2.77 16.77 -43.22
N ILE A 284 2.10 17.91 -43.06
CA ILE A 284 0.89 18.03 -42.25
C ILE A 284 -0.30 17.86 -43.18
N GLN A 285 -1.18 16.88 -42.90
CA GLN A 285 -2.46 16.77 -43.60
C GLN A 285 -3.60 17.10 -42.64
N VAL A 286 -4.49 17.96 -43.06
CA VAL A 286 -5.66 18.39 -42.32
C VAL A 286 -6.92 17.92 -43.02
N ASN A 287 -7.69 17.05 -42.39
CA ASN A 287 -9.02 16.70 -42.83
C ASN A 287 -10.04 17.62 -42.14
N ARG A 288 -10.62 18.58 -42.89
CA ARG A 288 -11.58 19.55 -42.34
C ARG A 288 -12.87 18.88 -41.85
N LYS A 289 -13.46 17.97 -42.63
CA LYS A 289 -14.72 17.30 -42.29
C LYS A 289 -14.60 16.45 -41.02
N LYS A 290 -13.47 15.74 -40.87
CA LYS A 290 -13.21 14.90 -39.67
C LYS A 290 -12.59 15.68 -38.53
N CYS A 291 -12.12 16.92 -38.75
CA CYS A 291 -11.40 17.75 -37.78
C CYS A 291 -10.19 16.99 -37.19
N VAL A 292 -9.33 16.50 -38.06
CA VAL A 292 -8.13 15.73 -37.74
C VAL A 292 -6.93 16.27 -38.47
N VAL A 293 -5.86 16.52 -37.74
CA VAL A 293 -4.52 16.74 -38.29
C VAL A 293 -3.76 15.41 -38.24
N THR A 294 -3.17 15.00 -39.35
CA THR A 294 -2.24 13.86 -39.42
C THR A 294 -0.88 14.35 -39.87
N ILE A 295 0.13 14.03 -39.08
CA ILE A 295 1.52 14.31 -39.40
C ILE A 295 2.14 13.10 -40.08
N TYR A 296 2.78 13.32 -41.21
CA TYR A 296 3.56 12.33 -41.95
C TYR A 296 5.04 12.68 -41.90
N ASP A 297 5.89 11.68 -41.81
CA ASP A 297 7.32 11.79 -42.05
C ASP A 297 7.72 10.80 -43.14
N ASN A 298 8.27 11.32 -44.24
CA ASN A 298 8.58 10.53 -45.42
C ASN A 298 7.42 9.61 -45.85
N GLY A 299 6.21 10.17 -45.90
CA GLY A 299 4.98 9.49 -46.31
C GLY A 299 4.40 8.50 -45.27
N VAL A 300 5.05 8.31 -44.10
CA VAL A 300 4.57 7.45 -43.02
C VAL A 300 3.76 8.29 -42.01
N PRO A 301 2.50 7.94 -41.70
CA PRO A 301 1.72 8.68 -40.71
C PRO A 301 2.28 8.39 -39.31
N ILE A 302 2.63 9.44 -38.58
CA ILE A 302 3.35 9.31 -37.29
C ILE A 302 2.57 9.85 -36.11
N LYS A 303 1.65 10.78 -36.31
CA LYS A 303 0.84 11.38 -35.26
C LYS A 303 -0.50 11.84 -35.81
N ALA A 304 -1.57 11.62 -35.06
CA ALA A 304 -2.87 12.25 -35.28
C ALA A 304 -3.20 13.19 -34.12
N MET A 305 -3.90 14.27 -34.43
CA MET A 305 -4.34 15.28 -33.48
C MET A 305 -5.80 15.63 -33.76
N ALA A 306 -6.63 15.70 -32.73
CA ALA A 306 -7.97 16.27 -32.89
C ALA A 306 -7.85 17.80 -32.96
N CYS A 307 -8.49 18.43 -33.94
CA CYS A 307 -8.43 19.86 -34.10
C CYS A 307 -9.83 20.48 -34.23
N SER A 308 -9.93 21.80 -34.05
CA SER A 308 -11.06 22.58 -34.59
C SER A 308 -10.60 23.33 -35.80
N VAL A 309 -11.41 23.29 -36.85
CA VAL A 309 -11.25 24.06 -38.07
C VAL A 309 -12.32 25.16 -38.13
N GLY A 310 -12.27 26.00 -39.12
CA GLY A 310 -13.25 27.07 -39.35
C GLY A 310 -14.69 26.57 -39.35
N ARG A 311 -15.58 27.32 -38.68
CA ARG A 311 -17.04 27.12 -38.74
C ARG A 311 -17.61 27.61 -40.06
N SER A 312 -18.88 27.33 -40.33
CA SER A 312 -19.60 27.83 -41.50
C SER A 312 -19.50 29.36 -41.60
N GLY A 313 -19.18 29.86 -42.81
CA GLY A 313 -18.92 31.25 -43.07
C GLY A 313 -17.51 31.77 -42.71
N HIS A 314 -16.69 30.90 -42.10
CA HIS A 314 -15.30 31.18 -41.69
C HIS A 314 -14.41 29.96 -41.95
N GLU A 315 -14.55 29.33 -43.09
CA GLU A 315 -13.91 28.06 -43.40
C GLU A 315 -12.38 28.17 -43.43
N THR A 316 -11.69 27.17 -42.86
CA THR A 316 -10.26 27.01 -43.09
C THR A 316 -10.00 26.77 -44.59
N PRO A 317 -9.10 27.52 -45.24
CA PRO A 317 -8.86 27.39 -46.68
C PRO A 317 -8.37 25.97 -47.03
N VAL A 318 -8.86 25.47 -48.19
CA VAL A 318 -8.38 24.22 -48.81
C VAL A 318 -7.20 24.54 -49.69
N GLY A 319 -6.20 23.67 -49.74
CA GLY A 319 -5.03 23.86 -50.59
C GLY A 319 -3.77 23.23 -50.00
N THR A 320 -2.65 23.54 -50.65
CA THR A 320 -1.31 23.18 -50.23
C THR A 320 -0.53 24.42 -49.84
N PHE A 321 -0.06 24.43 -48.61
CA PHE A 321 0.65 25.54 -47.98
C PHE A 321 1.97 25.07 -47.40
N THR A 322 2.72 25.99 -46.76
CA THR A 322 3.95 25.65 -46.00
C THR A 322 3.95 26.36 -44.66
N ILE A 323 4.57 25.76 -43.66
CA ILE A 323 4.83 26.44 -42.38
C ILE A 323 5.79 27.60 -42.63
N LYS A 324 5.37 28.80 -42.22
CA LYS A 324 6.10 30.07 -42.48
C LYS A 324 6.99 30.46 -41.29
N ASP A 325 6.46 30.28 -40.06
CA ASP A 325 7.16 30.63 -38.82
C ASP A 325 6.58 29.86 -37.62
N HIS A 326 7.20 30.09 -36.49
CA HIS A 326 6.74 29.60 -35.19
C HIS A 326 6.83 30.70 -34.13
N LEU A 327 5.70 31.02 -33.50
CA LEU A 327 5.59 32.00 -32.43
C LEU A 327 5.22 31.31 -31.11
N THR A 328 5.91 31.60 -30.01
CA THR A 328 5.52 31.09 -28.71
C THR A 328 4.12 31.55 -28.34
N TRP A 329 3.80 32.80 -28.69
CA TRP A 329 2.50 33.45 -28.51
C TRP A 329 2.14 34.21 -29.76
N ALA A 330 0.91 34.09 -30.19
CA ALA A 330 0.34 34.91 -31.27
C ALA A 330 -0.94 35.59 -30.78
N MET A 331 -1.12 36.85 -31.14
CA MET A 331 -2.42 37.52 -31.02
C MET A 331 -3.40 36.89 -32.01
N LEU A 332 -4.59 36.62 -31.54
CA LEU A 332 -5.72 36.10 -32.33
C LEU A 332 -6.80 37.19 -32.44
N ASP A 333 -7.87 36.90 -33.15
CA ASP A 333 -9.02 37.79 -33.22
C ASP A 333 -9.58 38.14 -31.86
N GLY A 334 -9.87 39.44 -31.65
CA GLY A 334 -10.32 39.93 -30.35
C GLY A 334 -9.25 39.91 -29.28
N PRO A 335 -9.63 39.90 -27.98
CA PRO A 335 -8.68 39.93 -26.89
C PRO A 335 -8.17 38.50 -26.52
N SER A 336 -7.78 37.72 -27.55
CA SER A 336 -7.36 36.32 -27.39
C SER A 336 -5.93 36.12 -27.86
N ILE A 337 -5.24 35.18 -27.20
CA ILE A 337 -3.90 34.75 -27.59
C ILE A 337 -3.87 33.24 -27.81
N GLY A 338 -3.05 32.78 -28.73
CA GLY A 338 -2.73 31.37 -28.97
C GLY A 338 -1.31 31.06 -28.56
N GLN A 339 -1.09 29.93 -27.94
CA GLN A 339 0.23 29.47 -27.57
C GLN A 339 0.75 28.43 -28.58
N TYR A 340 2.06 28.41 -28.79
CA TYR A 340 2.75 27.50 -29.73
C TYR A 340 2.16 27.60 -31.14
N SER A 341 2.08 28.81 -31.66
CA SER A 341 1.48 29.14 -32.93
C SER A 341 2.43 28.87 -34.08
N SER A 342 1.89 28.43 -35.23
CA SER A 342 2.65 28.14 -36.45
C SER A 342 1.84 28.59 -37.66
N HIS A 343 2.26 29.67 -38.33
CA HIS A 343 1.58 30.18 -39.52
C HIS A 343 1.78 29.27 -40.74
N PHE A 344 0.72 29.04 -41.50
CA PHE A 344 0.77 28.46 -42.83
C PHE A 344 0.28 29.44 -43.94
N LEU A 345 -0.45 30.48 -43.54
CA LEU A 345 -0.80 31.68 -44.30
C LEU A 345 -0.71 32.89 -43.35
N PRO A 346 -0.66 34.14 -43.85
CA PRO A 346 -0.54 35.34 -43.02
C PRO A 346 -1.58 35.43 -41.90
N GLU A 347 -2.84 35.02 -42.18
CA GLU A 347 -3.97 35.11 -41.24
C GLU A 347 -4.38 33.75 -40.65
N TYR A 348 -3.73 32.65 -41.04
CA TYR A 348 -4.10 31.30 -40.63
C TYR A 348 -2.94 30.56 -40.00
N LEU A 349 -3.19 30.01 -38.82
CA LEU A 349 -2.16 29.31 -38.04
C LEU A 349 -2.71 28.09 -37.33
N PHE A 350 -1.82 27.16 -37.01
CA PHE A 350 -2.02 26.20 -35.99
C PHE A 350 -1.71 26.84 -34.62
N HIS A 351 -2.56 26.69 -33.62
CA HIS A 351 -2.33 27.25 -32.31
C HIS A 351 -3.10 26.47 -31.22
N SER A 352 -2.77 26.69 -29.93
CA SER A 352 -3.55 26.16 -28.83
C SER A 352 -4.99 26.70 -28.84
N VAL A 353 -5.92 26.08 -28.17
CA VAL A 353 -7.22 26.69 -27.85
C VAL A 353 -6.98 28.13 -27.37
N PRO A 354 -7.78 29.12 -27.79
CA PRO A 354 -7.60 30.52 -27.40
C PRO A 354 -7.64 30.71 -25.89
N MET A 355 -6.76 31.57 -25.41
CA MET A 355 -6.71 32.07 -24.05
C MET A 355 -7.14 33.53 -24.03
N HIS A 356 -8.13 33.90 -23.23
CA HIS A 356 -8.68 35.23 -23.21
C HIS A 356 -7.92 36.16 -22.25
N VAL A 357 -7.34 37.24 -22.75
CA VAL A 357 -6.48 38.18 -22.03
C VAL A 357 -7.27 39.00 -20.99
N THR A 358 -8.58 39.10 -21.14
CA THR A 358 -9.48 39.88 -20.27
C THR A 358 -9.63 39.33 -18.85
N ASN A 359 -9.36 38.06 -18.64
CA ASN A 359 -9.34 37.46 -17.32
C ASN A 359 -7.91 37.46 -16.79
N ARG A 360 -7.52 38.33 -15.91
CA ARG A 360 -6.22 38.51 -15.20
C ARG A 360 -5.26 37.29 -15.10
N ASN A 361 -5.52 36.25 -15.90
CA ASN A 361 -4.72 35.04 -15.97
C ASN A 361 -4.71 34.54 -17.44
N PRO A 362 -3.69 34.92 -18.23
CA PRO A 362 -3.61 34.61 -19.66
C PRO A 362 -3.42 33.12 -20.01
N TYR A 363 -3.35 32.24 -19.02
CA TYR A 363 -3.08 30.82 -19.19
C TYR A 363 -4.32 29.92 -19.02
N LYS A 364 -5.50 30.53 -19.02
CA LYS A 364 -6.75 29.78 -18.87
C LYS A 364 -7.52 29.73 -20.17
N VAL A 365 -7.94 28.54 -20.54
CA VAL A 365 -8.86 28.29 -21.65
C VAL A 365 -10.30 28.16 -21.12
N GLU A 366 -11.27 28.55 -21.90
CA GLU A 366 -12.67 28.31 -21.59
C GLU A 366 -13.07 26.89 -21.99
N ALA A 367 -13.85 26.24 -21.14
CA ALA A 367 -14.32 24.88 -21.40
C ALA A 367 -15.13 24.78 -22.71
N ASN A 368 -15.87 25.83 -23.07
CA ASN A 368 -16.62 25.86 -24.34
C ASN A 368 -15.69 25.76 -25.53
N ASP A 369 -14.61 26.55 -25.56
CA ASP A 369 -13.64 26.52 -26.65
C ASP A 369 -12.86 25.20 -26.67
N TYR A 370 -12.40 24.76 -25.53
CA TYR A 370 -11.65 23.51 -25.40
C TYR A 370 -12.48 22.28 -25.78
N ASN A 371 -13.73 22.23 -25.31
CA ASN A 371 -14.63 21.10 -25.56
C ASN A 371 -15.13 21.01 -26.99
N ASN A 372 -14.91 22.05 -27.79
CA ASN A 372 -15.16 22.07 -29.23
C ASN A 372 -14.01 21.47 -30.07
N LEU A 373 -12.88 21.08 -29.47
CA LEU A 373 -11.86 20.33 -30.19
C LEU A 373 -12.46 19.04 -30.78
N GLY A 374 -12.19 18.85 -32.08
CA GLY A 374 -12.78 17.80 -32.91
C GLY A 374 -14.06 18.19 -33.65
N LYS A 375 -14.44 19.47 -33.62
CA LYS A 375 -15.58 20.04 -34.37
C LYS A 375 -15.18 21.34 -35.06
N PRO A 376 -15.86 21.76 -36.17
CA PRO A 376 -15.70 23.10 -36.73
C PRO A 376 -16.16 24.15 -35.70
N ALA A 377 -15.25 25.02 -35.25
CA ALA A 377 -15.56 25.99 -34.19
C ALA A 377 -14.65 27.26 -34.22
N SER A 378 -13.67 27.34 -35.12
CA SER A 378 -12.78 28.49 -35.20
C SER A 378 -13.28 29.55 -36.19
N ALA A 379 -12.58 30.67 -36.27
CA ALA A 379 -12.74 31.68 -37.30
C ALA A 379 -11.80 31.44 -38.50
N GLY A 380 -11.38 30.18 -38.73
CA GLY A 380 -10.54 29.76 -39.85
C GLY A 380 -9.22 29.11 -39.45
N CYS A 381 -8.61 29.53 -38.35
CA CYS A 381 -7.41 28.90 -37.79
C CYS A 381 -7.64 27.44 -37.35
N ILE A 382 -6.56 26.68 -37.19
CA ILE A 382 -6.59 25.29 -36.75
C ILE A 382 -6.25 25.26 -35.29
N ARG A 383 -7.27 25.10 -34.43
CA ARG A 383 -7.13 25.02 -32.94
C ARG A 383 -6.77 23.61 -32.53
N LEU A 384 -5.85 23.51 -31.62
CA LEU A 384 -5.34 22.25 -31.04
C LEU A 384 -5.34 22.32 -29.50
N CYS A 385 -5.24 21.19 -28.80
CA CYS A 385 -4.83 21.23 -27.40
C CYS A 385 -3.36 21.72 -27.31
N ILE A 386 -2.97 22.24 -26.14
CA ILE A 386 -1.61 22.80 -25.93
C ILE A 386 -0.53 21.76 -26.27
N ALA A 387 -0.68 20.51 -25.85
CA ALA A 387 0.31 19.48 -26.15
C ALA A 387 0.53 19.21 -27.62
N ASP A 388 -0.51 19.31 -28.43
CA ASP A 388 -0.45 19.09 -29.89
C ASP A 388 0.07 20.32 -30.63
N ALA A 389 -0.35 21.52 -30.25
CA ALA A 389 0.22 22.77 -30.76
C ALA A 389 1.72 22.87 -30.47
N LYS A 390 2.11 22.58 -29.23
CA LYS A 390 3.51 22.50 -28.79
C LYS A 390 4.32 21.46 -29.56
N TRP A 391 3.68 20.33 -29.92
CA TRP A 391 4.35 19.30 -30.71
C TRP A 391 4.67 19.81 -32.13
N ILE A 392 3.72 20.48 -32.82
CA ILE A 392 3.96 21.09 -34.14
C ILE A 392 5.08 22.13 -34.04
N TYR A 393 4.97 23.04 -33.08
CA TYR A 393 5.96 24.11 -32.84
C TYR A 393 7.40 23.61 -32.73
N TYR A 394 7.63 22.50 -31.98
CA TYR A 394 8.98 22.00 -31.75
C TYR A 394 9.47 20.96 -32.76
N ASN A 395 8.58 20.33 -33.55
CA ASN A 395 8.96 19.14 -34.31
C ASN A 395 8.69 19.29 -35.81
N VAL A 396 7.97 20.30 -36.24
CA VAL A 396 7.69 20.56 -37.67
C VAL A 396 8.58 21.72 -38.14
N PRO A 397 9.52 21.49 -39.05
CA PRO A 397 10.38 22.55 -39.58
C PRO A 397 9.60 23.63 -40.36
N ILE A 398 10.10 24.87 -40.32
CA ILE A 398 9.68 25.91 -41.25
C ILE A 398 9.92 25.39 -42.67
N GLY A 399 8.99 25.67 -43.59
CA GLY A 399 8.99 25.14 -44.97
C GLY A 399 8.29 23.77 -45.11
N SER A 400 7.90 23.11 -44.03
CA SER A 400 7.13 21.84 -44.11
C SER A 400 5.80 22.03 -44.81
N THR A 401 5.43 21.09 -45.66
CA THR A 401 4.18 21.10 -46.44
C THR A 401 2.95 20.93 -45.55
N VAL A 402 1.92 21.71 -45.76
CA VAL A 402 0.60 21.64 -45.14
C VAL A 402 -0.45 21.43 -46.25
N VAL A 403 -1.11 20.28 -46.22
CA VAL A 403 -2.21 19.96 -47.17
C VAL A 403 -3.52 19.98 -46.42
N ILE A 404 -4.43 20.84 -46.81
CA ILE A 404 -5.75 20.96 -46.17
C ILE A 404 -6.81 20.57 -47.20
N SER A 405 -7.63 19.58 -46.86
CA SER A 405 -8.74 19.14 -47.69
C SER A 405 -9.87 18.51 -46.86
N ASP A 406 -11.04 18.36 -47.49
CA ASP A 406 -12.18 17.69 -46.87
C ASP A 406 -12.03 16.16 -46.84
N ASN A 407 -11.15 15.61 -47.68
CA ASN A 407 -10.97 14.16 -47.87
C ASN A 407 -9.56 13.69 -47.55
N ALA A 408 -8.73 14.49 -46.85
CA ALA A 408 -7.40 14.05 -46.43
C ALA A 408 -7.48 12.74 -45.65
N PRO A 409 -6.59 11.75 -45.91
CA PRO A 409 -6.62 10.49 -45.20
C PRO A 409 -6.36 10.65 -43.69
N THR A 410 -7.03 9.84 -42.89
CA THR A 410 -6.87 9.82 -41.44
C THR A 410 -6.51 8.42 -40.94
N PRO A 411 -5.36 7.86 -41.33
CA PRO A 411 -5.00 6.46 -41.13
C PRO A 411 -4.82 6.08 -39.65
N LEU A 412 -4.56 7.06 -38.78
CA LEU A 412 -4.42 6.87 -37.33
C LEU A 412 -5.73 7.16 -36.56
N GLY A 413 -6.82 7.47 -37.28
CA GLY A 413 -8.10 7.87 -36.69
C GLY A 413 -8.06 9.26 -36.05
N LYS A 414 -9.18 9.63 -35.41
CA LYS A 414 -9.29 10.85 -34.60
C LYS A 414 -9.07 10.54 -33.11
N PRO A 415 -8.06 11.17 -32.48
CA PRO A 415 -7.83 10.97 -31.05
C PRO A 415 -8.98 11.50 -30.20
N THR A 416 -9.25 10.83 -29.09
CA THR A 416 -10.19 11.31 -28.06
C THR A 416 -9.52 12.43 -27.27
N VAL A 417 -10.24 13.55 -27.12
CA VAL A 417 -9.82 14.68 -26.27
C VAL A 417 -10.54 14.63 -24.94
N ALA A 418 -9.80 14.71 -23.85
CA ALA A 418 -10.39 14.84 -22.51
C ALA A 418 -11.29 16.10 -22.47
N LYS A 419 -12.42 16.02 -21.80
CA LYS A 419 -13.33 17.17 -21.68
C LYS A 419 -13.09 17.95 -20.39
N MET A 420 -13.19 19.26 -20.46
CA MET A 420 -13.26 20.13 -19.29
C MET A 420 -14.70 20.15 -18.74
N PRO A 421 -14.89 20.36 -17.43
CA PRO A 421 -16.21 20.56 -16.84
C PRO A 421 -16.95 21.70 -17.56
N LYS A 422 -18.24 21.53 -17.86
CA LYS A 422 -19.03 22.57 -18.56
C LYS A 422 -18.96 23.90 -17.81
N ARG A 423 -18.87 25.01 -18.57
CA ARG A 423 -18.80 26.39 -18.06
C ARG A 423 -17.60 26.67 -17.13
N SER A 424 -16.58 25.81 -17.11
CA SER A 424 -15.35 26.08 -16.35
C SER A 424 -14.36 26.90 -17.18
N VAL A 425 -13.49 27.61 -16.46
CA VAL A 425 -12.30 28.27 -17.00
C VAL A 425 -11.10 27.69 -16.26
N GLY A 426 -10.09 27.21 -16.98
CA GLY A 426 -8.96 26.52 -16.34
C GLY A 426 -7.80 26.28 -17.28
N ALA A 427 -6.75 25.64 -16.78
CA ALA A 427 -5.63 25.22 -17.60
C ALA A 427 -6.08 24.16 -18.62
N ASP A 428 -5.47 24.19 -19.82
CA ASP A 428 -5.64 23.11 -20.81
C ASP A 428 -5.26 21.76 -20.15
N PRO A 429 -6.14 20.74 -20.18
CA PRO A 429 -5.87 19.44 -19.55
C PRO A 429 -4.60 18.73 -20.05
N THR A 430 -4.08 19.14 -21.19
CA THR A 430 -2.86 18.57 -21.80
C THR A 430 -1.60 19.40 -21.52
N ASP A 431 -1.73 20.52 -20.78
CA ASP A 431 -0.58 21.34 -20.42
C ASP A 431 0.28 20.63 -19.37
N ASP A 432 1.56 20.44 -19.72
CA ASP A 432 2.56 19.85 -18.84
C ASP A 432 2.93 20.74 -17.64
N PHE A 433 2.63 22.06 -17.72
CA PHE A 433 2.92 23.07 -16.69
C PHE A 433 1.73 23.26 -15.73
N LYS A 434 1.33 22.24 -15.03
CA LYS A 434 0.33 22.34 -13.96
C LYS A 434 0.81 23.10 -12.71
N ASN A 435 1.98 23.73 -12.77
CA ASN A 435 2.55 24.48 -11.66
C ASN A 435 2.41 25.98 -11.89
N PRO A 436 1.63 26.73 -11.08
CA PRO A 436 1.49 28.19 -11.19
C PRO A 436 2.81 28.97 -11.20
N ALA A 437 3.86 28.44 -10.53
CA ALA A 437 5.20 29.05 -10.49
C ALA A 437 5.94 28.98 -11.84
N GLY A 438 5.54 28.13 -12.77
CA GLY A 438 6.14 28.03 -14.11
C GLY A 438 5.63 29.10 -15.10
N TYR A 439 4.50 29.73 -14.78
CA TYR A 439 3.87 30.72 -15.65
C TYR A 439 4.56 32.10 -15.62
N ASP A 440 5.15 32.46 -14.48
CA ASP A 440 5.83 33.77 -14.30
C ASP A 440 7.15 33.87 -15.08
N VAL A 441 7.77 32.74 -15.43
CA VAL A 441 9.05 32.72 -16.15
C VAL A 441 8.87 32.93 -17.65
N ALA A 442 7.72 32.54 -18.21
CA ALA A 442 7.43 32.68 -19.66
C ALA A 442 7.11 34.13 -20.11
N LEU A 443 6.72 35.00 -19.17
CA LEU A 443 6.42 36.41 -19.45
C LEU A 443 7.63 37.35 -19.26
N LYS A 444 8.78 36.85 -18.84
CA LYS A 444 9.99 37.66 -18.58
C LYS A 444 11.03 37.63 -19.74
N ASN A 445 10.70 36.97 -20.85
CA ASN A 445 11.57 36.91 -22.05
C ASN A 445 10.82 37.36 -23.28
#